data_f95063e21b2ef053c0fab19e0b226912
#
_entry.id   f95063e21b2ef053c0fab19e0b226912
#
_cell.length_a   1.000
_cell.length_b   1.000
_cell.length_c   1.000
_cell.angle_alpha   90.00
_cell.angle_beta   90.00
_cell.angle_gamma   90.00
#
_symmetry.space_group_name_H-M   'P 1'
#
loop_
_entity.id
_entity.type
_entity.pdbx_description
1 polymer ?
#
loop_
_entity_poly.entity_id
_entity_poly.type
_entity_poly.pdbx_seq_one_letter_code
_entity_poly.pdbx_strand_id
1 'polypeptide(L)'
;FAAYPDLAGQSKSRFGLGVADALHLPFADDTFDRVICSEVLEHIPDYLATIEEILRVTKPGGRIGVSVPRYWPEKICWLLSADYHNEPGGHIRIFRANELEEDFTSRGFKKICHHWAHGLHSPYWWLRCLLGVKKDKVFGVRHYHKLLVAEMMKPNGLVATFGKLLDPIMGKSVVYYFD
;
A
#
# COMPACT_ATOMS: atom_id res chain seq x y z
N PHE A 1 8.99 -11.47 18.77
CA PHE A 1 8.08 -12.06 17.78
C PHE A 1 6.87 -12.64 18.50
N ALA A 2 5.67 -12.11 18.26
CA ALA A 2 4.44 -12.69 18.76
C ALA A 2 3.95 -13.74 17.75
N ALA A 3 3.66 -14.96 18.19
CA ALA A 3 3.01 -15.96 17.35
C ALA A 3 1.49 -15.75 17.42
N TYR A 4 0.84 -15.75 16.26
CA TYR A 4 -0.63 -15.74 16.16
C TYR A 4 -1.12 -17.19 15.98
N PRO A 5 -1.58 -17.85 17.04
CA PRO A 5 -1.94 -19.27 17.00
C PRO A 5 -3.12 -19.58 16.08
N ASP A 6 -4.04 -18.62 15.90
CA ASP A 6 -5.26 -18.83 15.11
C ASP A 6 -5.03 -18.94 13.60
N LEU A 7 -3.89 -18.42 13.10
CA LEU A 7 -3.49 -18.55 11.71
C LEU A 7 -2.56 -19.75 11.47
N ALA A 8 -1.93 -20.28 12.51
CA ALA A 8 -0.98 -21.38 12.42
C ALA A 8 -1.65 -22.73 12.04
N GLY A 9 -2.96 -22.88 12.31
CA GLY A 9 -3.72 -24.09 11.97
C GLY A 9 -4.08 -24.25 10.49
N GLN A 10 -3.93 -23.19 9.67
CA GLN A 10 -4.37 -23.21 8.27
C GLN A 10 -3.19 -23.25 7.26
N SER A 11 -1.97 -23.10 7.72
CA SER A 11 -0.77 -23.13 6.87
C SER A 11 0.36 -23.92 7.52
N LYS A 12 1.03 -24.76 6.73
CA LYS A 12 2.29 -25.41 7.15
C LYS A 12 3.44 -24.39 7.23
N SER A 13 3.20 -23.13 6.93
CA SER A 13 4.19 -22.04 6.93
C SER A 13 4.36 -21.49 8.35
N ARG A 14 5.59 -21.31 8.79
CA ARG A 14 5.90 -20.56 10.01
C ARG A 14 5.82 -19.08 9.68
N PHE A 15 5.07 -18.32 10.46
CA PHE A 15 5.08 -16.86 10.39
C PHE A 15 5.38 -16.27 11.75
N GLY A 16 5.91 -15.07 11.77
CA GLY A 16 6.15 -14.29 12.97
C GLY A 16 5.72 -12.84 12.73
N LEU A 17 5.30 -12.17 13.79
CA LEU A 17 5.01 -10.74 13.78
C LEU A 17 5.99 -10.03 14.69
N GLY A 18 6.43 -8.84 14.28
CA GLY A 18 7.33 -8.00 15.04
C GLY A 18 7.07 -6.53 14.76
N VAL A 19 7.46 -5.67 15.67
CA VAL A 19 7.52 -4.23 15.46
C VAL A 19 8.97 -3.87 15.18
N ALA A 20 9.21 -3.11 14.12
CA ALA A 20 10.53 -2.66 13.73
C ALA A 20 10.48 -1.23 13.19
N ASP A 21 11.59 -0.53 13.27
CA ASP A 21 11.81 0.71 12.56
C ASP A 21 12.17 0.37 11.11
N ALA A 22 11.44 0.97 10.16
CA ALA A 22 11.68 0.75 8.74
C ALA A 22 13.03 1.35 8.25
N LEU A 23 13.61 2.28 9.02
CA LEU A 23 14.94 2.84 8.78
C LEU A 23 16.07 1.94 9.30
N HIS A 24 15.74 0.96 10.16
CA HIS A 24 16.71 0.05 10.80
C HIS A 24 16.06 -1.31 11.03
N LEU A 25 15.92 -2.09 9.97
CA LEU A 25 15.28 -3.41 10.04
C LEU A 25 16.17 -4.39 10.84
N PRO A 26 15.62 -5.13 11.82
CA PRO A 26 16.39 -6.01 12.70
C PRO A 26 16.72 -7.36 12.05
N PHE A 27 17.14 -7.34 10.80
CA PHE A 27 17.52 -8.50 10.01
C PHE A 27 18.91 -8.29 9.42
N ALA A 28 19.66 -9.38 9.25
CA ALA A 28 20.94 -9.35 8.54
C ALA A 28 20.76 -9.05 7.06
N ASP A 29 21.84 -8.65 6.41
CA ASP A 29 21.88 -8.50 4.95
C ASP A 29 21.49 -9.80 4.28
N ASP A 30 20.92 -9.73 3.08
CA ASP A 30 20.59 -10.89 2.24
C ASP A 30 19.73 -11.95 2.96
N THR A 31 18.79 -11.51 3.80
CA THR A 31 17.95 -12.44 4.59
C THR A 31 16.78 -12.99 3.77
N PHE A 32 16.13 -12.17 2.96
CA PHE A 32 14.83 -12.50 2.36
C PHE A 32 14.91 -12.71 0.85
N ASP A 33 14.25 -13.77 0.38
CA ASP A 33 14.07 -14.02 -1.06
C ASP A 33 13.02 -13.10 -1.67
N ARG A 34 12.10 -12.60 -0.84
CA ARG A 34 11.02 -11.68 -1.25
C ARG A 34 10.71 -10.70 -0.13
N VAL A 35 10.58 -9.43 -0.48
CA VAL A 35 10.18 -8.36 0.43
C VAL A 35 8.95 -7.65 -0.13
N ILE A 36 7.99 -7.34 0.73
CA ILE A 36 6.82 -6.54 0.39
C ILE A 36 6.79 -5.32 1.31
N CYS A 37 6.78 -4.13 0.71
CA CYS A 37 6.57 -2.86 1.39
C CYS A 37 5.28 -2.23 0.85
N SER A 38 4.21 -2.30 1.62
CA SER A 38 2.88 -1.92 1.15
C SER A 38 2.33 -0.74 1.94
N GLU A 39 2.10 0.39 1.26
CA GLU A 39 1.53 1.62 1.84
C GLU A 39 2.34 2.06 3.08
N VAL A 40 3.66 2.24 2.94
CA VAL A 40 4.58 2.60 4.03
C VAL A 40 5.40 3.84 3.66
N LEU A 41 5.97 3.89 2.46
CA LEU A 41 6.96 4.90 2.06
C LEU A 41 6.38 6.33 2.07
N GLU A 42 5.09 6.47 1.84
CA GLU A 42 4.37 7.75 1.88
C GLU A 42 4.29 8.37 3.28
N HIS A 43 4.52 7.59 4.33
CA HIS A 43 4.48 8.03 5.73
C HIS A 43 5.85 8.36 6.31
N ILE A 44 6.93 7.90 5.68
CA ILE A 44 8.28 8.00 6.25
C ILE A 44 9.02 9.21 5.67
N PRO A 45 9.49 10.16 6.49
CA PRO A 45 10.24 11.33 6.01
C PRO A 45 11.45 10.96 5.16
N ASP A 46 12.29 10.06 5.64
CA ASP A 46 13.44 9.53 4.91
C ASP A 46 13.10 8.16 4.27
N TYR A 47 12.25 8.18 3.25
CA TYR A 47 11.87 6.96 2.55
C TYR A 47 13.01 6.34 1.73
N LEU A 48 14.01 7.15 1.33
CA LEU A 48 15.17 6.63 0.62
C LEU A 48 16.00 5.71 1.52
N ALA A 49 16.21 6.08 2.80
CA ALA A 49 16.85 5.20 3.76
C ALA A 49 16.05 3.92 4.00
N THR A 50 14.70 4.00 3.97
CA THR A 50 13.86 2.79 4.01
C THR A 50 14.06 1.90 2.78
N ILE A 51 14.20 2.48 1.60
CA ILE A 51 14.54 1.73 0.38
C ILE A 51 15.89 1.03 0.56
N GLU A 52 16.91 1.70 1.05
CA GLU A 52 18.23 1.08 1.30
C GLU A 52 18.12 -0.13 2.26
N GLU A 53 17.32 -0.02 3.32
CA GLU A 53 17.09 -1.15 4.24
C GLU A 53 16.33 -2.31 3.57
N ILE A 54 15.33 -2.03 2.74
CA ILE A 54 14.62 -3.04 1.95
C ILE A 54 15.61 -3.76 1.01
N LEU A 55 16.48 -3.01 0.36
CA LEU A 55 17.49 -3.57 -0.54
C LEU A 55 18.51 -4.41 0.23
N ARG A 56 19.02 -3.89 1.35
CA ARG A 56 19.99 -4.58 2.21
C ARG A 56 19.50 -5.95 2.67
N VAL A 57 18.26 -6.05 3.11
CA VAL A 57 17.71 -7.31 3.63
C VAL A 57 17.24 -8.26 2.51
N THR A 58 17.16 -7.80 1.26
CA THR A 58 16.77 -8.61 0.11
C THR A 58 17.99 -9.30 -0.47
N LYS A 59 17.92 -10.61 -0.65
CA LYS A 59 19.00 -11.40 -1.28
C LYS A 59 19.29 -10.95 -2.72
N PRO A 60 20.52 -11.12 -3.20
CA PRO A 60 20.81 -11.02 -4.64
C PRO A 60 19.88 -11.90 -5.46
N GLY A 61 19.20 -11.33 -6.48
CA GLY A 61 18.17 -12.01 -7.26
C GLY A 61 16.84 -12.23 -6.55
N GLY A 62 16.67 -11.63 -5.37
CA GLY A 62 15.39 -11.57 -4.66
C GLY A 62 14.41 -10.63 -5.34
N ARG A 63 13.14 -10.68 -4.94
CA ARG A 63 12.08 -9.86 -5.51
C ARG A 63 11.48 -8.91 -4.48
N ILE A 64 11.19 -7.70 -4.92
CA ILE A 64 10.59 -6.67 -4.11
C ILE A 64 9.24 -6.28 -4.69
N GLY A 65 8.20 -6.23 -3.85
CA GLY A 65 6.91 -5.64 -4.16
C GLY A 65 6.72 -4.37 -3.33
N VAL A 66 6.43 -3.23 -4.00
CA VAL A 66 6.19 -1.96 -3.31
C VAL A 66 4.88 -1.39 -3.76
N SER A 67 4.02 -0.97 -2.82
CA SER A 67 2.84 -0.19 -3.14
C SER A 67 2.83 1.15 -2.43
N VAL A 68 2.30 2.14 -3.14
CA VAL A 68 2.08 3.50 -2.63
C VAL A 68 0.76 4.04 -3.19
N PRO A 69 0.17 5.06 -2.57
CA PRO A 69 -0.99 5.75 -3.14
C PRO A 69 -0.68 6.29 -4.54
N ARG A 70 -1.59 6.04 -5.47
CA ARG A 70 -1.46 6.55 -6.83
C ARG A 70 -1.64 8.06 -6.87
N TYR A 71 -0.80 8.75 -7.61
CA TYR A 71 -0.69 10.21 -7.62
C TYR A 71 -2.02 10.95 -7.76
N TRP A 72 -2.77 10.72 -8.85
CA TRP A 72 -3.94 11.55 -9.15
C TRP A 72 -5.16 11.28 -8.24
N PRO A 73 -5.49 10.02 -7.82
CA PRO A 73 -6.57 9.81 -6.88
C PRO A 73 -6.28 10.40 -5.50
N GLU A 74 -5.02 10.32 -5.05
CA GLU A 74 -4.57 10.88 -3.79
C GLU A 74 -4.58 12.42 -3.84
N LYS A 75 -4.11 12.99 -4.94
CA LYS A 75 -4.14 14.43 -5.14
C LYS A 75 -5.55 15.02 -5.05
N ILE A 76 -6.56 14.29 -5.54
CA ILE A 76 -7.95 14.71 -5.38
C ILE A 76 -8.35 14.72 -3.90
N CYS A 77 -7.98 13.71 -3.11
CA CYS A 77 -8.25 13.71 -1.67
C CYS A 77 -7.64 14.94 -0.98
N TRP A 78 -6.40 15.29 -1.29
CA TRP A 78 -5.72 16.46 -0.74
C TRP A 78 -6.39 17.79 -1.15
N LEU A 79 -6.90 17.87 -2.38
CA LEU A 79 -7.63 19.04 -2.86
C LEU A 79 -9.02 19.18 -2.23
N LEU A 80 -9.68 18.07 -1.93
CA LEU A 80 -11.03 18.07 -1.37
C LEU A 80 -11.06 18.29 0.14
N SER A 81 -10.00 17.94 0.87
CA SER A 81 -10.01 17.97 2.33
C SER A 81 -8.64 18.31 2.93
N ALA A 82 -8.54 19.48 3.53
CA ALA A 82 -7.39 19.88 4.33
C ALA A 82 -7.22 18.96 5.56
N ASP A 83 -8.33 18.54 6.18
CA ASP A 83 -8.30 17.61 7.32
C ASP A 83 -7.70 16.26 6.94
N TYR A 84 -7.98 15.76 5.74
CA TYR A 84 -7.36 14.54 5.22
C TYR A 84 -5.86 14.70 4.99
N HIS A 85 -5.46 15.81 4.38
CA HIS A 85 -4.05 16.09 4.07
C HIS A 85 -3.22 16.31 5.35
N ASN A 86 -3.81 16.94 6.37
CA ASN A 86 -3.09 17.28 7.61
C ASN A 86 -3.34 16.27 8.75
N GLU A 87 -3.92 15.09 8.45
CA GLU A 87 -4.17 14.07 9.48
C GLU A 87 -2.83 13.57 10.05
N PRO A 88 -2.64 13.62 11.38
CA PRO A 88 -1.44 13.09 12.01
C PRO A 88 -1.22 11.61 11.68
N GLY A 89 -0.03 11.27 11.17
CA GLY A 89 0.27 9.93 10.68
C GLY A 89 -0.31 9.59 9.30
N GLY A 90 -0.93 10.57 8.63
CA GLY A 90 -1.37 10.44 7.24
C GLY A 90 -0.23 10.50 6.23
N HIS A 91 -0.59 10.59 4.97
CA HIS A 91 0.39 10.66 3.88
C HIS A 91 1.09 12.01 3.86
N ILE A 92 2.42 12.01 4.04
CA ILE A 92 3.24 13.24 3.99
C ILE A 92 3.74 13.56 2.59
N ARG A 93 3.57 12.62 1.63
CA ARG A 93 3.93 12.78 0.21
C ARG A 93 3.03 12.00 -0.71
N ILE A 94 3.06 12.36 -1.98
CA ILE A 94 2.47 11.61 -3.08
C ILE A 94 3.58 11.38 -4.12
N PHE A 95 3.88 10.13 -4.41
CA PHE A 95 4.88 9.76 -5.41
C PHE A 95 4.38 10.05 -6.83
N ARG A 96 5.23 10.66 -7.66
CA ARG A 96 4.97 10.78 -9.10
C ARG A 96 5.20 9.44 -9.80
N ALA A 97 4.62 9.29 -11.00
CA ALA A 97 4.55 7.99 -11.69
C ALA A 97 5.91 7.28 -11.83
N ASN A 98 7.01 8.00 -12.05
CA ASN A 98 8.32 7.41 -12.30
C ASN A 98 9.29 7.53 -11.10
N GLU A 99 8.97 8.34 -10.10
CA GLU A 99 9.87 8.65 -8.99
C GLU A 99 10.32 7.38 -8.26
N LEU A 100 9.37 6.56 -7.83
CA LEU A 100 9.67 5.32 -7.13
C LEU A 100 10.39 4.29 -8.03
N GLU A 101 10.06 4.25 -9.32
CA GLU A 101 10.74 3.40 -10.29
C GLU A 101 12.21 3.82 -10.45
N GLU A 102 12.47 5.12 -10.57
CA GLU A 102 13.82 5.68 -10.68
C GLU A 102 14.64 5.41 -9.41
N ASP A 103 14.03 5.51 -8.22
CA ASP A 103 14.68 5.24 -6.95
C ASP A 103 15.21 3.80 -6.85
N PHE A 104 14.43 2.82 -7.30
CA PHE A 104 14.85 1.41 -7.30
C PHE A 104 15.81 1.10 -8.44
N THR A 105 15.56 1.61 -9.65
CA THR A 105 16.40 1.28 -10.82
C THR A 105 17.79 1.93 -10.75
N SER A 106 17.90 3.12 -10.17
CA SER A 106 19.22 3.76 -9.93
C SER A 106 20.08 2.98 -8.94
N ARG A 107 19.48 2.09 -8.14
CA ARG A 107 20.14 1.20 -7.18
C ARG A 107 20.38 -0.21 -7.72
N GLY A 108 20.21 -0.41 -9.02
CA GLY A 108 20.52 -1.66 -9.71
C GLY A 108 19.37 -2.66 -9.79
N PHE A 109 18.19 -2.36 -9.26
CA PHE A 109 17.02 -3.21 -9.41
C PHE A 109 16.30 -2.96 -10.73
N LYS A 110 15.75 -4.02 -11.32
CA LYS A 110 15.05 -3.94 -12.59
C LYS A 110 13.54 -4.06 -12.35
N LYS A 111 12.76 -3.12 -12.90
CA LYS A 111 11.31 -3.24 -12.86
C LYS A 111 10.82 -4.40 -13.72
N ILE A 112 10.09 -5.32 -13.11
CA ILE A 112 9.43 -6.43 -13.78
C ILE A 112 8.12 -5.97 -14.39
N CYS A 113 7.24 -5.41 -13.55
CA CYS A 113 5.93 -4.92 -13.95
C CYS A 113 5.35 -3.97 -12.90
N HIS A 114 4.20 -3.39 -13.20
CA HIS A 114 3.36 -2.71 -12.21
C HIS A 114 1.88 -2.97 -12.52
N HIS A 115 1.03 -2.75 -11.54
CA HIS A 115 -0.42 -2.71 -11.72
C HIS A 115 -1.06 -1.69 -10.78
N TRP A 116 -2.30 -1.34 -11.05
CA TRP A 116 -3.13 -0.53 -10.16
C TRP A 116 -4.06 -1.42 -9.37
N ALA A 117 -4.43 -0.96 -8.18
CA ALA A 117 -5.29 -1.71 -7.28
C ALA A 117 -6.29 -0.80 -6.57
N HIS A 118 -7.35 -1.41 -6.06
CA HIS A 118 -8.33 -0.74 -5.22
C HIS A 118 -9.14 0.35 -5.95
N GLY A 119 -9.67 0.04 -7.15
CA GLY A 119 -10.45 0.96 -7.97
C GLY A 119 -11.68 1.54 -7.28
N LEU A 120 -12.38 0.73 -6.48
CA LEU A 120 -13.52 1.20 -5.69
C LEU A 120 -13.15 2.06 -4.48
N HIS A 121 -11.89 2.05 -4.06
CA HIS A 121 -11.46 2.83 -2.88
C HIS A 121 -11.34 4.33 -3.19
N SER A 122 -10.97 4.73 -4.40
CA SER A 122 -10.83 6.14 -4.76
C SER A 122 -12.14 6.94 -4.61
N PRO A 123 -13.28 6.52 -5.21
CA PRO A 123 -14.54 7.23 -5.02
C PRO A 123 -15.03 7.24 -3.57
N TYR A 124 -14.75 6.18 -2.81
CA TYR A 124 -15.05 6.14 -1.38
C TYR A 124 -14.30 7.24 -0.61
N TRP A 125 -12.99 7.37 -0.84
CA TRP A 125 -12.19 8.37 -0.16
C TRP A 125 -12.54 9.79 -0.60
N TRP A 126 -12.86 10.01 -1.88
CA TRP A 126 -13.36 11.30 -2.35
C TRP A 126 -14.67 11.69 -1.67
N LEU A 127 -15.61 10.73 -1.57
CA LEU A 127 -16.86 10.96 -0.83
C LEU A 127 -16.61 11.32 0.62
N ARG A 128 -15.68 10.61 1.29
CA ARG A 128 -15.29 10.92 2.67
C ARG A 128 -14.67 12.32 2.79
N CYS A 129 -13.79 12.68 1.89
CA CYS A 129 -13.18 14.01 1.87
C CYS A 129 -14.24 15.12 1.71
N LEU A 130 -15.21 14.92 0.83
CA LEU A 130 -16.31 15.88 0.59
C LEU A 130 -17.25 16.01 1.79
N LEU A 131 -17.60 14.92 2.44
CA LEU A 131 -18.55 14.91 3.56
C LEU A 131 -17.92 15.20 4.92
N GLY A 132 -16.57 15.14 4.99
CA GLY A 132 -15.77 15.26 6.20
C GLY A 132 -15.29 13.89 6.70
N VAL A 133 -13.97 13.74 6.79
CA VAL A 133 -13.26 12.45 7.06
C VAL A 133 -13.68 11.78 8.36
N LYS A 134 -14.12 12.56 9.36
CA LYS A 134 -14.54 12.09 10.69
C LYS A 134 -16.02 11.67 10.77
N LYS A 135 -16.77 11.82 9.67
CA LYS A 135 -18.22 11.53 9.64
C LYS A 135 -18.53 10.10 9.18
N ASP A 136 -18.08 9.10 9.92
CA ASP A 136 -18.30 7.67 9.58
C ASP A 136 -19.75 7.21 9.65
N LYS A 137 -20.62 7.97 10.35
CA LYS A 137 -22.03 7.61 10.57
C LYS A 137 -22.96 8.02 9.42
N VAL A 138 -22.46 8.74 8.41
CA VAL A 138 -23.25 9.11 7.23
C VAL A 138 -23.69 7.85 6.49
N PHE A 139 -24.98 7.72 6.23
CA PHE A 139 -25.60 6.53 5.64
C PHE A 139 -24.87 6.06 4.36
N GLY A 140 -24.57 6.95 3.43
CA GLY A 140 -23.88 6.62 2.18
C GLY A 140 -22.45 6.11 2.41
N VAL A 141 -21.67 6.75 3.30
CA VAL A 141 -20.31 6.35 3.65
C VAL A 141 -20.30 4.94 4.25
N ARG A 142 -21.21 4.68 5.20
CA ARG A 142 -21.30 3.37 5.86
C ARG A 142 -21.68 2.25 4.90
N HIS A 143 -22.57 2.50 3.95
CA HIS A 143 -22.97 1.48 2.97
C HIS A 143 -21.85 1.21 1.96
N TYR A 144 -21.16 2.27 1.51
CA TYR A 144 -20.01 2.11 0.65
C TYR A 144 -18.87 1.35 1.35
N HIS A 145 -18.59 1.66 2.61
CA HIS A 145 -17.61 0.92 3.40
C HIS A 145 -17.92 -0.58 3.47
N LYS A 146 -19.20 -0.96 3.67
CA LYS A 146 -19.60 -2.37 3.63
C LYS A 146 -19.34 -3.03 2.27
N LEU A 147 -19.51 -2.28 1.18
CA LEU A 147 -19.20 -2.76 -0.17
C LEU A 147 -17.69 -3.02 -0.34
N LEU A 148 -16.83 -2.13 0.17
CA LEU A 148 -15.37 -2.34 0.16
C LEU A 148 -14.95 -3.55 1.02
N VAL A 149 -15.56 -3.71 2.19
CA VAL A 149 -15.32 -4.91 3.02
C VAL A 149 -15.74 -6.18 2.27
N ALA A 150 -16.89 -6.16 1.58
CA ALA A 150 -17.33 -7.30 0.77
C ALA A 150 -16.37 -7.59 -0.41
N GLU A 151 -15.80 -6.56 -1.03
CA GLU A 151 -14.77 -6.69 -2.05
C GLU A 151 -13.54 -7.43 -1.52
N MET A 152 -13.03 -6.99 -0.38
CA MET A 152 -11.83 -7.57 0.25
C MET A 152 -12.07 -9.01 0.75
N MET A 153 -13.22 -9.27 1.36
CA MET A 153 -13.53 -10.59 1.92
C MET A 153 -13.92 -11.63 0.87
N LYS A 154 -14.32 -11.21 -0.33
CA LYS A 154 -14.73 -12.10 -1.43
C LYS A 154 -13.97 -11.74 -2.72
N PRO A 155 -12.66 -12.05 -2.83
CA PRO A 155 -11.80 -11.61 -3.94
C PRO A 155 -12.21 -12.16 -5.32
N ASN A 156 -13.09 -13.17 -5.36
CA ASN A 156 -13.66 -13.74 -6.58
C ASN A 156 -15.15 -13.37 -6.76
N GLY A 157 -15.66 -12.44 -5.95
CA GLY A 157 -17.04 -11.98 -6.03
C GLY A 157 -17.26 -10.95 -7.14
N LEU A 158 -18.53 -10.69 -7.49
CA LEU A 158 -18.91 -9.71 -8.52
C LEU A 158 -18.37 -8.31 -8.20
N VAL A 159 -18.39 -7.90 -6.92
CA VAL A 159 -17.88 -6.59 -6.48
C VAL A 159 -16.38 -6.48 -6.72
N ALA A 160 -15.62 -7.51 -6.36
CA ALA A 160 -14.17 -7.54 -6.58
C ALA A 160 -13.83 -7.57 -8.08
N THR A 161 -14.61 -8.28 -8.89
CA THR A 161 -14.44 -8.28 -10.35
C THR A 161 -14.68 -6.89 -10.93
N PHE A 162 -15.74 -6.22 -10.49
CA PHE A 162 -16.01 -4.84 -10.90
C PHE A 162 -14.92 -3.87 -10.42
N GLY A 163 -14.44 -4.01 -9.18
CA GLY A 163 -13.30 -3.25 -8.67
C GLY A 163 -12.06 -3.39 -9.54
N LYS A 164 -11.70 -4.61 -9.93
CA LYS A 164 -10.56 -4.90 -10.84
C LYS A 164 -10.70 -4.24 -12.21
N LEU A 165 -11.91 -4.14 -12.76
CA LEU A 165 -12.16 -3.44 -14.02
C LEU A 165 -11.93 -1.92 -13.89
N LEU A 166 -12.11 -1.36 -12.69
CA LEU A 166 -11.89 0.05 -12.39
C LEU A 166 -10.43 0.37 -12.01
N ASP A 167 -9.62 -0.62 -11.66
CA ASP A 167 -8.24 -0.43 -11.24
C ASP A 167 -7.40 0.41 -12.23
N PRO A 168 -7.41 0.16 -13.55
CA PRO A 168 -6.65 0.96 -14.50
C PRO A 168 -7.09 2.44 -14.52
N ILE A 169 -8.39 2.68 -14.31
CA ILE A 169 -9.00 4.01 -14.41
C ILE A 169 -8.76 4.77 -13.10
N MET A 170 -9.19 4.22 -11.96
CA MET A 170 -9.23 4.92 -10.68
C MET A 170 -8.63 4.12 -9.50
N GLY A 171 -7.73 3.19 -9.79
CA GLY A 171 -7.01 2.45 -8.73
C GLY A 171 -6.40 3.42 -7.72
N LYS A 172 -6.67 3.18 -6.43
CA LYS A 172 -6.19 4.03 -5.33
C LYS A 172 -4.69 3.89 -5.13
N SER A 173 -4.16 2.69 -5.36
CA SER A 173 -2.75 2.35 -5.18
C SER A 173 -2.12 1.93 -6.51
N VAL A 174 -0.81 2.14 -6.61
CA VAL A 174 0.05 1.55 -7.63
C VAL A 174 1.01 0.57 -6.94
N VAL A 175 1.16 -0.60 -7.54
CA VAL A 175 2.06 -1.66 -7.05
C VAL A 175 3.13 -1.89 -8.08
N TYR A 176 4.39 -1.79 -7.67
CA TYR A 176 5.57 -2.07 -8.50
C TYR A 176 6.23 -3.36 -8.05
N TYR A 177 6.81 -4.09 -9.00
CA TYR A 177 7.61 -5.28 -8.76
C TYR A 177 8.99 -5.12 -9.38
N PHE A 178 10.01 -5.47 -8.59
CA PHE A 178 11.42 -5.38 -8.95
C PHE A 178 12.14 -6.71 -8.71
N ASP A 179 13.22 -6.97 -9.46
CA ASP A 179 14.19 -8.06 -9.30
C ASP A 179 15.63 -7.56 -9.47
#